data_51e31687f329be1d07f5c7ce5ee0ae70
#
_entry.id   51e31687f329be1d07f5c7ce5ee0ae70
#
_cell.length_a   1.000
_cell.length_b   1.000
_cell.length_c   1.000
_cell.angle_alpha   90.00
_cell.angle_beta   90.00
_cell.angle_gamma   90.00
#
_symmetry.space_group_name_H-M   'P 1'
#
loop_
_entity.id
_entity.type
_entity.pdbx_description
1 polymer ?
#
loop_
_entity_poly.entity_id
_entity_poly.type
_entity_poly.pdbx_seq_one_letter_code
_entity_poly.pdbx_strand_id
1 'polypeptide(L)'
;MIHEVIDIQVEGSQPDTKLYTYLLDNSSEINPNGVRPVVVVCPGGGYAMTSDREAEALAIKFMSMGYHAVILRYSCAPAVYPTALLELASVISLLRNKAEKWHINKDKIIVQGSSAGGHLAASYGVFWKEGFLAA
;
A
#
# COMPACT_ATOMS: atom_id res chain seq x y z
N MET A 1 -13.13 7.26 -10.06
CA MET A 1 -12.03 6.52 -9.42
C MET A 1 -10.75 7.32 -9.49
N ILE A 2 -10.02 7.35 -8.40
CA ILE A 2 -8.69 7.99 -8.39
C ILE A 2 -7.65 6.88 -8.62
N HIS A 3 -6.98 6.95 -9.75
CA HIS A 3 -5.93 6.02 -10.13
C HIS A 3 -4.66 6.81 -10.45
N GLU A 4 -3.73 6.80 -9.52
CA GLU A 4 -2.48 7.53 -9.66
C GLU A 4 -1.30 6.57 -9.48
N VAL A 5 -0.17 6.93 -10.07
CA VAL A 5 1.10 6.23 -9.89
C VAL A 5 2.03 7.20 -9.17
N ILE A 6 2.42 6.85 -7.97
CA ILE A 6 3.18 7.73 -7.08
C ILE A 6 4.54 7.12 -6.80
N ASP A 7 5.58 7.91 -6.98
CA ASP A 7 6.95 7.48 -6.64
C ASP A 7 7.09 7.33 -5.12
N ILE A 8 7.63 6.21 -4.70
CA ILE A 8 7.94 5.94 -3.31
C ILE A 8 9.46 5.78 -3.22
N GLN A 9 10.10 6.72 -2.55
CA GLN A 9 11.54 6.73 -2.43
C GLN A 9 11.96 6.92 -0.99
N VAL A 10 12.71 5.97 -0.49
CA VAL A 10 13.40 6.02 0.79
C VAL A 10 14.86 5.70 0.53
N GLU A 11 15.71 5.79 1.56
CA GLU A 11 17.10 5.42 1.41
C GLU A 11 17.21 3.94 0.96
N GLY A 12 17.90 3.70 -0.14
CA GLY A 12 18.10 2.37 -0.71
C GLY A 12 17.05 1.93 -1.73
N SER A 13 16.01 2.73 -1.96
CA SER A 13 14.95 2.38 -2.92
C SER A 13 15.47 2.28 -4.33
N GLN A 14 14.88 1.34 -5.08
CA GLN A 14 15.08 1.26 -6.52
C GLN A 14 14.31 2.38 -7.22
N PRO A 15 14.78 2.85 -8.39
CA PRO A 15 14.16 3.99 -9.08
C PRO A 15 12.70 3.77 -9.48
N ASP A 16 12.31 2.52 -9.70
CA ASP A 16 10.98 2.14 -10.19
C ASP A 16 9.99 1.74 -9.09
N THR A 17 10.34 1.99 -7.82
CA THR A 17 9.43 1.72 -6.71
C THR A 17 8.25 2.67 -6.75
N LYS A 18 7.04 2.13 -6.86
CA LYS A 18 5.81 2.89 -7.09
C LYS A 18 4.69 2.43 -6.21
N LEU A 19 3.78 3.34 -5.94
CA LEU A 19 2.47 3.06 -5.37
C LEU A 19 1.42 3.32 -6.44
N TYR A 20 0.56 2.34 -6.67
CA TYR A 20 -0.57 2.44 -7.60
C TYR A 20 -1.85 2.55 -6.79
N THR A 21 -2.63 3.61 -7.01
CA THR A 21 -3.86 3.82 -6.26
C THR A 21 -5.08 3.34 -7.05
N TYR A 22 -6.03 2.77 -6.34
CA TYR A 22 -7.34 2.35 -6.83
C TYR A 22 -8.36 2.79 -5.78
N LEU A 23 -8.79 4.05 -5.87
CA LEU A 23 -9.61 4.68 -4.85
C LEU A 23 -11.00 4.96 -5.40
N LEU A 24 -12.02 4.58 -4.63
CA LEU A 24 -13.41 4.79 -5.00
C LEU A 24 -13.82 6.23 -4.70
N ASP A 25 -14.51 6.86 -5.64
CA ASP A 25 -15.06 8.19 -5.44
C ASP A 25 -16.34 8.13 -4.62
N ASN A 26 -16.62 9.21 -3.89
CA ASN A 26 -17.93 9.45 -3.35
C ASN A 26 -18.78 10.19 -4.38
N SER A 27 -20.08 9.99 -4.34
CA SER A 27 -21.00 10.73 -5.19
C SER A 27 -22.09 11.36 -4.33
N SER A 28 -22.73 12.41 -4.87
CA SER A 28 -23.85 13.05 -4.18
C SER A 28 -25.04 12.10 -4.02
N GLU A 29 -25.12 11.08 -4.86
CA GLU A 29 -26.19 10.09 -4.84
C GLU A 29 -25.85 8.90 -3.95
N ILE A 30 -24.56 8.50 -3.96
CA ILE A 30 -24.09 7.31 -3.23
C ILE A 30 -23.07 7.76 -2.20
N ASN A 31 -23.48 7.78 -0.92
CA ASN A 31 -22.60 8.02 0.22
C ASN A 31 -21.67 9.25 0.05
N PRO A 32 -22.22 10.48 -0.03
CA PRO A 32 -21.43 11.66 -0.35
C PRO A 32 -20.33 11.99 0.66
N ASN A 33 -20.47 11.55 1.91
CA ASN A 33 -19.50 11.82 2.98
C ASN A 33 -18.85 10.55 3.49
N GLY A 34 -18.88 9.46 2.70
CA GLY A 34 -18.36 8.18 3.13
C GLY A 34 -16.84 8.16 3.20
N VAL A 35 -16.32 7.41 4.18
CA VAL A 35 -14.92 7.04 4.26
C VAL A 35 -14.83 5.52 4.21
N ARG A 36 -13.77 5.01 3.63
CA ARG A 36 -13.60 3.56 3.44
C ARG A 36 -12.26 3.10 3.99
N PRO A 37 -12.19 1.87 4.47
CA PRO A 37 -10.91 1.24 4.74
C PRO A 37 -10.08 1.19 3.45
N VAL A 38 -8.76 1.19 3.61
CA VAL A 38 -7.85 1.00 2.48
C VAL A 38 -7.01 -0.24 2.71
N VAL A 39 -6.86 -1.04 1.65
CA VAL A 39 -6.02 -2.23 1.67
C VAL A 39 -4.75 -1.91 0.91
N VAL A 40 -3.61 -2.06 1.58
CA VAL A 40 -2.29 -1.96 0.96
C VAL A 40 -1.89 -3.36 0.50
N VAL A 41 -1.85 -3.57 -0.80
CA VAL A 41 -1.53 -4.86 -1.40
C VAL A 41 -0.03 -4.94 -1.62
N CYS A 42 0.60 -5.92 -1.00
CA CYS A 42 2.03 -6.22 -1.16
C CYS A 42 2.17 -7.54 -1.92
N PRO A 43 2.42 -7.50 -3.23
CA PRO A 43 2.54 -8.73 -4.02
C PRO A 43 3.73 -9.59 -3.61
N GLY A 44 3.65 -10.90 -3.86
CA GLY A 44 4.77 -11.82 -3.68
C GLY A 44 5.69 -11.83 -4.88
N GLY A 45 6.73 -12.63 -4.81
CA GLY A 45 7.72 -12.79 -5.88
C GLY A 45 9.13 -13.04 -5.35
N GLY A 46 9.26 -13.54 -4.13
CA GLY A 46 10.54 -13.95 -3.53
C GLY A 46 11.51 -12.80 -3.28
N TYR A 47 11.03 -11.56 -3.20
CA TYR A 47 11.87 -10.36 -3.15
C TYR A 47 12.73 -10.17 -4.42
N ALA A 48 12.45 -10.92 -5.48
CA ALA A 48 13.10 -10.74 -6.78
C ALA A 48 12.25 -9.89 -7.72
N MET A 49 10.94 -9.86 -7.48
CA MET A 49 9.97 -9.10 -8.25
C MET A 49 8.69 -8.92 -7.43
N THR A 50 7.78 -8.09 -7.93
CA THR A 50 6.40 -8.03 -7.41
C THR A 50 5.48 -8.60 -8.49
N SER A 51 4.83 -9.72 -8.19
CA SER A 51 4.08 -10.48 -9.18
C SER A 51 2.78 -9.78 -9.60
N ASP A 52 2.55 -9.68 -10.90
CA ASP A 52 1.30 -9.14 -11.43
C ASP A 52 0.08 -9.96 -11.04
N ARG A 53 0.26 -11.25 -10.79
CA ARG A 53 -0.84 -12.15 -10.38
C ARG A 53 -1.46 -11.75 -9.05
N GLU A 54 -0.68 -11.07 -8.19
CA GLU A 54 -1.07 -10.73 -6.83
C GLU A 54 -1.15 -9.21 -6.65
N ALA A 55 -1.39 -8.48 -7.71
CA ALA A 55 -1.42 -7.03 -7.75
C ALA A 55 -2.80 -6.50 -8.15
N GLU A 56 -2.98 -6.08 -9.40
CA GLU A 56 -4.21 -5.42 -9.84
C GLU A 56 -5.46 -6.26 -9.64
N ALA A 57 -5.40 -7.57 -9.91
CA ALA A 57 -6.56 -8.44 -9.73
C ALA A 57 -7.06 -8.43 -8.29
N LEU A 58 -6.16 -8.44 -7.31
CA LEU A 58 -6.53 -8.34 -5.91
C LEU A 58 -7.07 -6.96 -5.56
N ALA A 59 -6.46 -5.90 -6.06
CA ALA A 59 -6.93 -4.54 -5.83
C ALA A 59 -8.37 -4.37 -6.32
N ILE A 60 -8.66 -4.84 -7.53
CA ILE A 60 -10.00 -4.78 -8.11
C ILE A 60 -11.00 -5.57 -7.25
N LYS A 61 -10.60 -6.73 -6.77
CA LYS A 61 -11.46 -7.54 -5.91
C LYS A 61 -11.81 -6.82 -4.61
N PHE A 62 -10.85 -6.19 -3.96
CA PHE A 62 -11.11 -5.40 -2.76
C PHE A 62 -12.02 -4.21 -3.07
N MET A 63 -11.81 -3.54 -4.19
CA MET A 63 -12.68 -2.44 -4.61
C MET A 63 -14.13 -2.90 -4.79
N SER A 64 -14.33 -4.09 -5.34
CA SER A 64 -15.66 -4.64 -5.55
C SER A 64 -16.41 -4.90 -4.24
N MET A 65 -15.69 -5.00 -3.14
CA MET A 65 -16.24 -5.16 -1.79
C MET A 65 -16.40 -3.83 -1.04
N GLY A 66 -16.12 -2.71 -1.70
CA GLY A 66 -16.28 -1.39 -1.11
C GLY A 66 -15.05 -0.82 -0.40
N TYR A 67 -13.88 -1.44 -0.57
CA TYR A 67 -12.64 -0.93 -0.03
C TYR A 67 -11.88 -0.09 -1.06
N HIS A 68 -11.12 0.89 -0.59
CA HIS A 68 -10.02 1.43 -1.39
C HIS A 68 -8.90 0.40 -1.44
N ALA A 69 -8.12 0.42 -2.51
CA ALA A 69 -6.94 -0.43 -2.61
C ALA A 69 -5.77 0.38 -3.17
N VAL A 70 -4.59 0.10 -2.67
CA VAL A 70 -3.33 0.59 -3.24
C VAL A 70 -2.38 -0.58 -3.39
N ILE A 71 -1.55 -0.56 -4.41
CA ILE A 71 -0.56 -1.61 -4.66
C ILE A 71 0.82 -0.99 -4.46
N LEU A 72 1.60 -1.57 -3.54
CA LEU A 72 2.99 -1.17 -3.38
C LEU A 72 3.88 -2.12 -4.18
N ARG A 73 4.48 -1.59 -5.22
CA ARG A 73 5.55 -2.24 -5.96
C ARG A 73 6.86 -1.91 -5.25
N TYR A 74 7.13 -2.62 -4.16
CA TYR A 74 8.28 -2.37 -3.29
C TYR A 74 9.59 -2.79 -3.94
N SER A 75 10.70 -2.22 -3.42
CA SER A 75 12.03 -2.57 -3.89
C SER A 75 12.37 -4.02 -3.58
N CYS A 76 12.84 -4.71 -4.61
CA CYS A 76 13.28 -6.10 -4.54
C CYS A 76 14.78 -6.18 -4.72
N ALA A 77 15.35 -7.39 -4.76
CA ALA A 77 16.78 -7.54 -4.99
C ALA A 77 17.23 -6.73 -6.22
N PRO A 78 18.40 -6.04 -6.17
CA PRO A 78 19.45 -6.08 -5.17
C PRO A 78 19.24 -5.21 -3.92
N ALA A 79 18.11 -4.52 -3.77
CA ALA A 79 17.83 -3.78 -2.54
C ALA A 79 17.78 -4.75 -1.36
N VAL A 80 18.21 -4.28 -0.19
CA VAL A 80 18.35 -5.12 1.00
C VAL A 80 17.51 -4.59 2.15
N TYR A 81 17.25 -5.45 3.12
CA TYR A 81 16.56 -5.08 4.36
C TYR A 81 17.27 -3.86 5.00
N PRO A 82 16.56 -2.85 5.49
CA PRO A 82 15.09 -2.80 5.63
C PRO A 82 14.37 -1.92 4.59
N THR A 83 14.89 -1.81 3.39
CA THR A 83 14.38 -0.87 2.36
C THR A 83 12.88 -1.05 2.09
N ALA A 84 12.43 -2.26 1.76
CA ALA A 84 11.02 -2.51 1.49
C ALA A 84 10.13 -2.18 2.70
N LEU A 85 10.60 -2.46 3.90
CA LEU A 85 9.89 -2.15 5.14
C LEU A 85 9.75 -0.65 5.34
N LEU A 86 10.78 0.13 5.05
CA LEU A 86 10.74 1.59 5.10
C LEU A 86 9.78 2.15 4.03
N GLU A 87 9.75 1.54 2.86
CA GLU A 87 8.81 1.91 1.79
C GLU A 87 7.37 1.70 2.24
N LEU A 88 7.08 0.57 2.85
CA LEU A 88 5.74 0.28 3.36
C LEU A 88 5.34 1.29 4.46
N ALA A 89 6.24 1.60 5.37
CA ALA A 89 6.00 2.60 6.41
C ALA A 89 5.70 3.98 5.78
N SER A 90 6.45 4.36 4.75
CA SER A 90 6.23 5.60 4.01
C SER A 90 4.84 5.64 3.36
N VAL A 91 4.39 4.53 2.79
CA VAL A 91 3.06 4.41 2.19
C VAL A 91 1.96 4.60 3.25
N ILE A 92 2.10 3.97 4.40
CA ILE A 92 1.10 4.08 5.46
C ILE A 92 1.01 5.53 5.95
N SER A 93 2.14 6.20 6.11
CA SER A 93 2.19 7.61 6.47
C SER A 93 1.51 8.48 5.40
N LEU A 94 1.78 8.22 4.12
CA LEU A 94 1.16 8.90 3.00
C LEU A 94 -0.37 8.74 3.02
N LEU A 95 -0.86 7.53 3.24
CA LEU A 95 -2.30 7.25 3.28
C LEU A 95 -2.99 8.01 4.43
N ARG A 96 -2.36 8.07 5.59
CA ARG A 96 -2.89 8.86 6.71
C ARG A 96 -2.91 10.36 6.40
N ASN A 97 -1.89 10.87 5.74
CA ASN A 97 -1.82 12.28 5.36
C ASN A 97 -2.85 12.64 4.27
N LYS A 98 -3.20 11.70 3.41
CA LYS A 98 -4.17 11.88 2.32
C LYS A 98 -5.57 11.41 2.70
N ALA A 99 -5.80 10.97 3.92
CA ALA A 99 -7.05 10.32 4.33
C ALA A 99 -8.28 11.20 4.04
N GLU A 100 -8.21 12.49 4.33
CA GLU A 100 -9.32 13.40 4.09
C GLU A 100 -9.58 13.56 2.60
N LYS A 101 -8.54 13.85 1.82
CA LYS A 101 -8.65 14.07 0.38
C LYS A 101 -9.11 12.82 -0.37
N TRP A 102 -8.68 11.66 0.07
CA TRP A 102 -8.97 10.39 -0.59
C TRP A 102 -10.11 9.60 0.06
N HIS A 103 -10.80 10.19 1.03
CA HIS A 103 -11.92 9.55 1.72
C HIS A 103 -11.54 8.21 2.36
N ILE A 104 -10.37 8.17 2.98
CA ILE A 104 -9.85 6.98 3.66
C ILE A 104 -10.19 7.07 5.15
N ASN A 105 -10.66 5.95 5.72
CA ASN A 105 -10.73 5.80 7.16
C ASN A 105 -9.32 5.50 7.68
N LYS A 106 -8.68 6.51 8.24
CA LYS A 106 -7.28 6.43 8.70
C LYS A 106 -7.05 5.40 9.81
N ASP A 107 -8.12 4.96 10.48
CA ASP A 107 -8.04 3.96 11.53
C ASP A 107 -8.20 2.53 10.99
N LYS A 108 -8.43 2.39 9.69
CA LYS A 108 -8.63 1.10 9.02
C LYS A 108 -7.76 1.01 7.78
N ILE A 109 -6.46 1.03 7.99
CA ILE A 109 -5.44 0.78 6.97
C ILE A 109 -5.00 -0.67 7.15
N ILE A 110 -5.31 -1.50 6.17
CA ILE A 110 -5.09 -2.95 6.21
C ILE A 110 -3.92 -3.26 5.28
N VAL A 111 -2.95 -4.00 5.76
CA VAL A 111 -1.84 -4.46 4.94
C VAL A 111 -2.07 -5.92 4.59
N GLN A 112 -2.14 -6.22 3.30
CA GLN A 112 -2.32 -7.56 2.78
C GLN A 112 -1.06 -7.93 1.99
N GLY A 113 -0.60 -9.14 2.17
CA GLY A 113 0.56 -9.61 1.43
C GLY A 113 0.47 -11.09 1.13
N SER A 114 1.12 -11.48 0.03
CA SER A 114 1.21 -12.87 -0.43
C SER A 114 2.66 -13.28 -0.49
N SER A 115 3.02 -14.43 0.07
CA SER A 115 4.39 -14.98 0.06
C SER A 115 5.40 -13.94 0.60
N ALA A 116 6.36 -13.47 -0.20
CA ALA A 116 7.31 -12.43 0.23
C ALA A 116 6.61 -11.15 0.68
N GLY A 117 5.52 -10.75 0.00
CA GLY A 117 4.69 -9.62 0.42
C GLY A 117 4.01 -9.87 1.77
N GLY A 118 3.63 -11.12 2.05
CA GLY A 118 3.12 -11.53 3.36
C GLY A 118 4.17 -11.40 4.45
N HIS A 119 5.41 -11.78 4.15
CA HIS A 119 6.54 -11.56 5.05
C HIS A 119 6.73 -10.06 5.34
N LEU A 120 6.68 -9.24 4.30
CA LEU A 120 6.80 -7.78 4.44
C LEU A 120 5.68 -7.22 5.31
N ALA A 121 4.43 -7.61 5.06
CA ALA A 121 3.28 -7.16 5.83
C ALA A 121 3.39 -7.57 7.30
N ALA A 122 3.78 -8.83 7.56
CA ALA A 122 3.98 -9.33 8.91
C ALA A 122 5.13 -8.60 9.63
N SER A 123 6.21 -8.34 8.92
CA SER A 123 7.34 -7.58 9.47
C SER A 123 6.92 -6.18 9.91
N TYR A 124 6.12 -5.51 9.13
CA TYR A 124 5.57 -4.21 9.53
C TYR A 124 4.70 -4.34 10.78
N GLY A 125 3.86 -5.36 10.85
CA GLY A 125 3.01 -5.62 12.01
C GLY A 125 3.80 -5.82 13.30
N VAL A 126 5.01 -6.37 13.21
CA VAL A 126 5.89 -6.60 14.35
C VAL A 126 6.71 -5.35 14.71
N PHE A 127 7.21 -4.64 13.70
CA PHE A 127 8.25 -3.61 13.89
C PHE A 127 7.76 -2.17 13.71
N TRP A 128 6.46 -1.93 13.52
CA TRP A 128 5.97 -0.59 13.18
C TRP A 128 6.30 0.49 14.22
N LYS A 129 6.51 0.12 15.48
CA LYS A 129 6.88 1.05 16.54
C LYS A 129 8.38 1.33 16.66
N GLU A 130 9.19 0.59 15.91
CA GLU A 130 10.64 0.78 15.98
C GLU A 130 11.02 2.15 15.44
N GLY A 131 12.04 2.77 16.06
CA GLY A 131 12.41 4.15 15.75
C GLY A 131 12.76 4.40 14.29
N PHE A 132 13.28 3.40 13.57
CA PHE A 132 13.63 3.56 12.17
C PHE A 132 12.39 3.54 11.23
N LEU A 133 11.24 3.12 11.74
CA LEU A 133 9.98 3.11 10.99
C LEU A 133 9.01 4.20 11.42
N ALA A 134 9.10 4.66 12.63
CA ALA A 134 8.10 5.54 13.25
C ALA A 134 8.28 7.01 12.91
N ALA A 135 9.04 7.32 11.89
CA ALA A 135 9.31 8.70 11.50
C ALA A 135 8.09 9.41 10.91
#